data_9b1d0cbd38940698acc9620a37f3e64f
#
_entry.id   9b1d0cbd38940698acc9620a37f3e64f
#
_cell.length_a   1.000
_cell.length_b   1.000
_cell.length_c   1.000
_cell.angle_alpha   90.00
_cell.angle_beta   90.00
_cell.angle_gamma   90.00
#
_symmetry.space_group_name_H-M   'P 1'
#
loop_
_entity.id
_entity.type
_entity.pdbx_description
1 polymer ?
#
loop_
_entity_poly.entity_id
_entity_poly.type
_entity_poly.pdbx_seq_one_letter_code
_entity_poly.pdbx_strand_id
1 'polypeptide(L)'
;TEATILVYLVKEDMEGNNTDNDDILRIISRNQHEMYQNREYLTLDSKLVKTGLIEVSEFAFFRSKGTEIRIAPDIVRHIIMKLPVNDQDRLQQILKGESLFTILEPKQTFGELIIPADMKKVIHSAIGQYERNVDNVLNDWGLFDSSMEVVGKAKKQLEPGLLMLFYGPPGTGKTFAAGAIAKALGKQLLVTDVSKVQSMWVGESEKNVRRIFTLFERVARRVQNPPVLLLNEADQFLTRRLKDTGSSVDVMFNSLQNLFLEAFEKLRGVLIATTNMKENLDTAFSRRFHLKLEFPFPESTERKKLWKLHLPASIPGAKNIDVETIAEQFRLTGGQIAIIVRNAAAEAVNRKGPDRILKQTDLIKYCEIEAVSMFDNPYQKIGFEA
;
A
#
# COMPACT_ATOMS: atom_id res chain seq x y z
N THR A 1 -9.97 6.84 37.40
CA THR A 1 -9.86 7.99 36.44
C THR A 1 -10.12 7.56 35.01
N GLU A 2 -9.34 6.61 34.43
CA GLU A 2 -9.54 6.16 33.03
C GLU A 2 -10.96 5.60 32.77
N ALA A 3 -11.49 4.77 33.66
CA ALA A 3 -12.86 4.24 33.57
C ALA A 3 -13.92 5.36 33.60
N THR A 4 -13.72 6.38 34.43
CA THR A 4 -14.63 7.54 34.53
C THR A 4 -14.64 8.33 33.21
N ILE A 5 -13.47 8.53 32.59
CA ILE A 5 -13.34 9.19 31.28
C ILE A 5 -14.14 8.42 30.24
N LEU A 6 -13.96 7.09 30.16
CA LEU A 6 -14.65 6.26 29.18
C LEU A 6 -16.16 6.28 29.37
N VAL A 7 -16.65 6.13 30.60
CA VAL A 7 -18.11 6.16 30.90
C VAL A 7 -18.71 7.51 30.54
N TYR A 8 -18.03 8.60 30.84
CA TYR A 8 -18.48 9.94 30.50
C TYR A 8 -18.54 10.14 28.97
N LEU A 9 -17.49 9.77 28.27
CA LEU A 9 -17.45 9.89 26.80
C LEU A 9 -18.51 9.03 26.10
N VAL A 10 -18.79 7.82 26.63
CA VAL A 10 -19.90 6.99 26.13
C VAL A 10 -21.23 7.70 26.27
N LYS A 11 -21.48 8.33 27.43
CA LYS A 11 -22.72 9.06 27.69
C LYS A 11 -22.87 10.23 26.71
N GLU A 12 -21.85 11.08 26.57
CA GLU A 12 -21.86 12.24 25.70
C GLU A 12 -22.05 11.85 24.21
N ASP A 13 -21.38 10.76 23.77
CA ASP A 13 -21.54 10.22 22.41
C ASP A 13 -22.98 9.74 22.14
N MET A 14 -23.62 9.10 23.14
CA MET A 14 -25.03 8.68 23.05
C MET A 14 -26.01 9.86 23.00
N GLU A 15 -25.67 10.98 23.64
CA GLU A 15 -26.45 12.22 23.65
C GLU A 15 -26.15 13.10 22.40
N GLY A 16 -25.12 12.75 21.60
CA GLY A 16 -24.72 13.49 20.42
C GLY A 16 -23.95 14.78 20.73
N ASN A 17 -23.37 14.88 21.91
CA ASN A 17 -22.60 16.02 22.36
C ASN A 17 -21.14 15.91 21.98
N ASN A 18 -20.52 17.06 21.64
CA ASN A 18 -19.06 17.16 21.49
C ASN A 18 -18.44 17.46 22.85
N THR A 19 -17.35 16.79 23.16
CA THR A 19 -16.67 16.93 24.44
C THR A 19 -15.27 17.51 24.23
N ASP A 20 -14.93 18.52 25.00
CA ASP A 20 -13.57 19.08 25.01
C ASP A 20 -12.73 18.59 26.22
N ASN A 21 -11.45 18.93 26.21
CA ASN A 21 -10.52 18.57 27.28
C ASN A 21 -10.98 19.10 28.64
N ASP A 22 -11.49 20.33 28.71
CA ASP A 22 -11.80 20.98 29.96
C ASP A 22 -13.03 20.35 30.62
N ASP A 23 -14.00 19.87 29.85
CA ASP A 23 -15.18 19.18 30.36
C ASP A 23 -14.80 17.87 31.03
N ILE A 24 -13.93 17.08 30.40
CA ILE A 24 -13.45 15.83 30.97
C ILE A 24 -12.63 16.09 32.24
N LEU A 25 -11.73 17.08 32.21
CA LEU A 25 -10.88 17.41 33.34
C LEU A 25 -11.67 17.85 34.55
N ARG A 26 -12.77 18.61 34.37
CA ARG A 26 -13.67 19.01 35.50
C ARG A 26 -14.31 17.81 36.15
N ILE A 27 -14.62 16.75 35.43
CA ILE A 27 -15.30 15.56 35.98
C ILE A 27 -14.34 14.67 36.73
N ILE A 28 -13.09 14.55 36.27
CA ILE A 28 -12.10 13.65 36.86
C ILE A 28 -11.23 14.32 37.94
N SER A 29 -11.42 15.65 38.17
CA SER A 29 -10.57 16.41 39.10
C SER A 29 -11.39 17.15 40.15
N ARG A 30 -10.91 17.15 41.37
CA ARG A 30 -11.55 17.83 42.52
C ARG A 30 -11.10 19.30 42.67
N ASN A 31 -9.93 19.63 42.12
CA ASN A 31 -9.32 20.95 42.25
C ASN A 31 -8.41 21.24 41.04
N GLN A 32 -7.95 22.50 40.91
CA GLN A 32 -7.12 22.93 39.78
C GLN A 32 -5.76 22.19 39.70
N HIS A 33 -5.21 21.79 40.81
CA HIS A 33 -3.94 21.04 40.84
C HIS A 33 -4.12 19.63 40.26
N GLU A 34 -5.18 18.94 40.61
CA GLU A 34 -5.55 17.66 40.01
C GLU A 34 -5.90 17.77 38.50
N MET A 35 -6.55 18.88 38.09
CA MET A 35 -6.80 19.14 36.68
C MET A 35 -5.51 19.18 35.89
N TYR A 36 -4.47 19.82 36.41
CA TYR A 36 -3.18 19.89 35.76
C TYR A 36 -2.51 18.51 35.63
N GLN A 37 -2.53 17.73 36.71
CA GLN A 37 -1.99 16.37 36.69
C GLN A 37 -2.78 15.42 35.78
N ASN A 38 -4.11 15.51 35.79
CA ASN A 38 -4.97 14.66 35.00
C ASN A 38 -4.94 14.93 33.48
N ARG A 39 -4.30 16.02 33.03
CA ARG A 39 -4.09 16.28 31.59
C ARG A 39 -3.32 15.19 30.89
N GLU A 40 -2.45 14.45 31.59
CA GLU A 40 -1.69 13.35 31.03
C GLU A 40 -2.58 12.24 30.44
N TYR A 41 -3.78 12.03 30.98
CA TYR A 41 -4.74 11.04 30.48
C TYR A 41 -5.33 11.38 29.12
N LEU A 42 -5.26 12.64 28.71
CA LEU A 42 -5.86 13.18 27.48
C LEU A 42 -4.82 13.57 26.42
N THR A 43 -3.55 13.29 26.65
CA THR A 43 -2.47 13.52 25.68
C THR A 43 -2.42 12.41 24.64
N LEU A 44 -1.80 12.69 23.50
CA LEU A 44 -1.55 11.70 22.44
C LEU A 44 -0.73 10.50 22.95
N ASP A 45 0.06 10.71 24.01
CA ASP A 45 0.87 9.68 24.65
C ASP A 45 0.16 8.86 25.71
N SER A 46 -1.05 9.25 26.08
CA SER A 46 -1.84 8.57 27.09
C SER A 46 -2.17 7.13 26.71
N LYS A 47 -2.38 6.29 27.72
CA LYS A 47 -2.76 4.89 27.52
C LYS A 47 -4.10 4.77 26.78
N LEU A 48 -5.07 5.64 27.07
CA LEU A 48 -6.38 5.62 26.42
C LEU A 48 -6.29 5.89 24.91
N VAL A 49 -5.45 6.83 24.50
CA VAL A 49 -5.20 7.13 23.08
C VAL A 49 -4.36 6.02 22.42
N LYS A 50 -3.28 5.59 23.08
CA LYS A 50 -2.41 4.51 22.56
C LYS A 50 -3.14 3.18 22.40
N THR A 51 -4.08 2.88 23.27
CA THR A 51 -4.91 1.66 23.14
C THR A 51 -6.07 1.83 22.16
N GLY A 52 -6.27 3.04 21.62
CA GLY A 52 -7.34 3.31 20.68
C GLY A 52 -8.74 3.35 21.31
N LEU A 53 -8.83 3.51 22.62
CA LEU A 53 -10.13 3.64 23.31
C LEU A 53 -10.76 5.00 23.11
N ILE A 54 -9.95 6.05 23.00
CA ILE A 54 -10.40 7.41 22.72
C ILE A 54 -9.64 8.00 21.52
N GLU A 55 -10.29 8.92 20.83
CA GLU A 55 -9.75 9.70 19.73
C GLU A 55 -9.62 11.16 20.18
N VAL A 56 -8.47 11.75 19.88
CA VAL A 56 -8.19 13.17 20.16
C VAL A 56 -7.99 13.84 18.82
N SER A 57 -8.83 14.82 18.47
CA SER A 57 -8.73 15.63 17.28
C SER A 57 -8.52 17.08 17.64
N GLU A 58 -7.47 17.70 17.08
CA GLU A 58 -7.24 19.13 17.18
C GLU A 58 -7.93 19.84 16.02
N PHE A 59 -8.75 20.83 16.31
CA PHE A 59 -9.32 21.70 15.29
C PHE A 59 -8.98 23.15 15.57
N ALA A 60 -8.72 23.91 14.51
CA ALA A 60 -8.49 25.35 14.58
C ALA A 60 -9.65 26.06 13.89
N PHE A 61 -10.50 26.73 14.64
CA PHE A 61 -11.51 27.65 14.12
C PHE A 61 -11.13 29.09 14.50
N PHE A 62 -10.94 29.96 13.53
CA PHE A 62 -10.76 31.42 13.66
C PHE A 62 -10.32 31.91 15.06
N ARG A 63 -9.04 31.72 15.43
CA ARG A 63 -8.39 32.15 16.69
C ARG A 63 -8.56 31.30 17.96
N SER A 64 -9.30 30.22 17.95
CA SER A 64 -9.29 29.24 19.06
C SER A 64 -8.82 27.87 18.59
N LYS A 65 -7.81 27.32 19.27
CA LYS A 65 -7.45 25.91 19.14
C LYS A 65 -8.34 25.14 20.10
N GLY A 66 -9.24 24.33 19.59
CA GLY A 66 -10.04 23.39 20.38
C GLY A 66 -9.51 21.97 20.21
N THR A 67 -9.57 21.18 21.26
CA THR A 67 -9.26 19.76 21.22
C THR A 67 -10.56 19.02 21.50
N GLU A 68 -11.02 18.24 20.56
CA GLU A 68 -12.19 17.39 20.69
C GLU A 68 -11.74 15.99 21.04
N ILE A 69 -12.36 15.42 22.09
CA ILE A 69 -12.12 14.06 22.54
C ILE A 69 -13.40 13.26 22.40
N ARG A 70 -13.29 12.12 21.73
CA ARG A 70 -14.41 11.20 21.54
C ARG A 70 -14.01 9.80 21.93
N ILE A 71 -14.96 9.00 22.36
CA ILE A 71 -14.75 7.56 22.44
C ILE A 71 -14.61 7.01 21.01
N ALA A 72 -13.71 6.04 20.83
CA ALA A 72 -13.56 5.44 19.52
C ALA A 72 -14.88 4.77 19.10
N PRO A 73 -15.40 5.06 17.89
CA PRO A 73 -16.72 4.58 17.46
C PRO A 73 -16.85 3.05 17.40
N ASP A 74 -15.74 2.33 17.23
CA ASP A 74 -15.71 0.87 17.29
C ASP A 74 -15.94 0.35 18.70
N ILE A 75 -15.51 1.08 19.73
CA ILE A 75 -15.77 0.76 21.14
C ILE A 75 -17.26 0.95 21.45
N VAL A 76 -17.86 2.04 20.99
CA VAL A 76 -19.30 2.28 21.13
C VAL A 76 -20.10 1.13 20.51
N ARG A 77 -19.76 0.74 19.28
CA ARG A 77 -20.41 -0.38 18.60
C ARG A 77 -20.24 -1.70 19.36
N HIS A 78 -19.05 -2.00 19.81
CA HIS A 78 -18.77 -3.26 20.50
C HIS A 78 -19.42 -3.33 21.90
N ILE A 79 -19.30 -2.27 22.70
CA ILE A 79 -19.77 -2.25 24.09
C ILE A 79 -21.29 -2.00 24.14
N ILE A 80 -21.80 -1.04 23.38
CA ILE A 80 -23.19 -0.59 23.47
C ILE A 80 -24.11 -1.41 22.56
N MET A 81 -23.69 -1.60 21.29
CA MET A 81 -24.51 -2.29 20.30
C MET A 81 -24.27 -3.79 20.25
N LYS A 82 -23.26 -4.30 20.99
CA LYS A 82 -22.83 -5.72 20.98
C LYS A 82 -22.58 -6.26 19.56
N LEU A 83 -22.25 -5.40 18.62
CA LEU A 83 -21.93 -5.79 17.25
C LEU A 83 -20.46 -6.24 17.18
N PRO A 84 -20.18 -7.36 16.51
CA PRO A 84 -18.80 -7.76 16.26
C PRO A 84 -18.11 -6.71 15.41
N VAL A 85 -17.03 -6.14 15.92
CA VAL A 85 -16.20 -5.19 15.16
C VAL A 85 -15.16 -6.00 14.41
N ASN A 86 -15.32 -6.11 13.10
CA ASN A 86 -14.31 -6.74 12.25
C ASN A 86 -13.26 -5.72 11.81
N ASP A 87 -12.10 -6.21 11.39
CA ASP A 87 -10.99 -5.34 10.95
C ASP A 87 -11.34 -4.49 9.74
N GLN A 88 -12.25 -4.97 8.87
CA GLN A 88 -12.70 -4.27 7.69
C GLN A 88 -13.50 -3.01 8.04
N ASP A 89 -14.42 -3.11 9.00
CA ASP A 89 -15.20 -1.97 9.50
C ASP A 89 -14.28 -0.93 10.15
N ARG A 90 -13.32 -1.38 10.97
CA ARG A 90 -12.31 -0.50 11.60
C ARG A 90 -11.48 0.24 10.55
N LEU A 91 -10.99 -0.48 9.54
CA LEU A 91 -10.20 0.10 8.47
C LEU A 91 -11.00 1.17 7.71
N GLN A 92 -12.23 0.85 7.31
CA GLN A 92 -13.10 1.79 6.62
C GLN A 92 -13.41 3.03 7.47
N GLN A 93 -13.59 2.85 8.77
CA GLN A 93 -13.91 3.93 9.69
C GLN A 93 -12.70 4.87 9.89
N ILE A 94 -11.50 4.32 10.09
CA ILE A 94 -10.27 5.12 10.25
C ILE A 94 -9.97 5.92 8.99
N LEU A 95 -10.24 5.36 7.83
CA LEU A 95 -9.97 5.96 6.52
C LEU A 95 -11.18 6.70 5.92
N LYS A 96 -12.27 6.86 6.68
CA LYS A 96 -13.46 7.58 6.21
C LYS A 96 -13.12 9.05 5.89
N GLY A 97 -13.38 9.46 4.65
CA GLY A 97 -13.07 10.81 4.17
C GLY A 97 -11.63 11.02 3.70
N GLU A 98 -10.78 9.99 3.76
CA GLU A 98 -9.40 10.07 3.27
C GLU A 98 -9.31 9.73 1.78
N SER A 99 -8.83 10.68 0.99
CA SER A 99 -8.63 10.49 -0.46
C SER A 99 -7.27 9.89 -0.83
N LEU A 100 -6.34 9.82 0.14
CA LEU A 100 -4.97 9.34 -0.09
C LEU A 100 -4.88 7.84 -0.30
N PHE A 101 -5.89 7.09 0.16
CA PHE A 101 -5.89 5.63 0.12
C PHE A 101 -7.07 5.06 -0.66
N THR A 102 -6.82 3.94 -1.31
CA THR A 102 -7.85 3.04 -1.84
C THR A 102 -7.69 1.69 -1.15
N ILE A 103 -8.77 1.22 -0.51
CA ILE A 103 -8.79 -0.11 0.11
C ILE A 103 -9.18 -1.11 -0.98
N LEU A 104 -8.35 -2.12 -1.20
CA LEU A 104 -8.62 -3.22 -2.12
C LEU A 104 -8.63 -4.54 -1.38
N GLU A 105 -9.65 -5.34 -1.63
CA GLU A 105 -9.65 -6.74 -1.26
C GLU A 105 -8.86 -7.53 -2.31
N PRO A 106 -7.73 -8.16 -1.95
CA PRO A 106 -6.88 -8.83 -2.92
C PRO A 106 -7.55 -10.10 -3.44
N LYS A 107 -7.78 -10.16 -4.76
CA LYS A 107 -8.36 -11.31 -5.46
C LYS A 107 -7.30 -12.22 -6.08
N GLN A 108 -6.14 -11.67 -6.37
CA GLN A 108 -5.02 -12.31 -7.04
C GLN A 108 -4.46 -13.46 -6.20
N THR A 109 -4.08 -14.55 -6.87
CA THR A 109 -3.42 -15.70 -6.23
C THR A 109 -2.01 -15.90 -6.74
N PHE A 110 -1.15 -16.57 -5.95
CA PHE A 110 0.18 -16.97 -6.40
C PHE A 110 0.15 -17.95 -7.57
N GLY A 111 -0.94 -18.71 -7.73
CA GLY A 111 -1.13 -19.61 -8.88
C GLY A 111 -1.25 -18.85 -10.20
N GLU A 112 -1.94 -17.73 -10.17
CA GLU A 112 -2.16 -16.84 -11.32
C GLU A 112 -0.96 -15.91 -11.60
N LEU A 113 -0.08 -15.71 -10.62
CA LEU A 113 1.12 -14.89 -10.77
C LEU A 113 2.15 -15.61 -11.64
N ILE A 114 2.38 -15.11 -12.85
CA ILE A 114 3.32 -15.66 -13.80
C ILE A 114 4.61 -14.83 -13.78
N ILE A 115 5.61 -15.35 -13.08
CA ILE A 115 6.94 -14.78 -12.92
C ILE A 115 7.95 -15.93 -12.84
N PRO A 116 9.27 -15.68 -12.94
CA PRO A 116 10.30 -16.71 -12.77
C PRO A 116 10.15 -17.51 -11.47
N ALA A 117 10.34 -18.84 -11.55
CA ALA A 117 10.12 -19.74 -10.41
C ALA A 117 10.98 -19.38 -9.19
N ASP A 118 12.21 -18.95 -9.42
CA ASP A 118 13.12 -18.57 -8.33
C ASP A 118 12.67 -17.29 -7.63
N MET A 119 12.11 -16.33 -8.38
CA MET A 119 11.48 -15.13 -7.80
C MET A 119 10.30 -15.52 -6.91
N LYS A 120 9.44 -16.47 -7.34
CA LYS A 120 8.35 -16.97 -6.48
C LYS A 120 8.88 -17.58 -5.19
N LYS A 121 9.95 -18.37 -5.23
CA LYS A 121 10.57 -18.96 -4.04
C LYS A 121 11.05 -17.89 -3.06
N VAL A 122 11.72 -16.86 -3.59
CA VAL A 122 12.23 -15.73 -2.78
C VAL A 122 11.06 -15.00 -2.09
N ILE A 123 9.99 -14.71 -2.82
CA ILE A 123 8.79 -14.07 -2.24
C ILE A 123 8.18 -14.96 -1.15
N HIS A 124 8.01 -16.27 -1.41
CA HIS A 124 7.46 -17.20 -0.42
C HIS A 124 8.34 -17.28 0.83
N SER A 125 9.67 -17.30 0.65
CA SER A 125 10.60 -17.27 1.78
C SER A 125 10.44 -16.00 2.62
N ALA A 126 10.36 -14.83 1.99
CA ALA A 126 10.20 -13.57 2.69
C ALA A 126 8.86 -13.50 3.47
N ILE A 127 7.76 -13.97 2.86
CA ILE A 127 6.46 -14.09 3.53
C ILE A 127 6.57 -15.01 4.75
N GLY A 128 7.14 -16.21 4.56
CA GLY A 128 7.29 -17.16 5.66
C GLY A 128 8.19 -16.68 6.79
N GLN A 129 9.20 -15.89 6.51
CA GLN A 129 10.04 -15.24 7.52
C GLN A 129 9.23 -14.19 8.31
N TYR A 130 8.46 -13.36 7.61
CA TYR A 130 7.60 -12.35 8.23
C TYR A 130 6.54 -13.00 9.15
N GLU A 131 5.83 -14.05 8.67
CA GLU A 131 4.79 -14.74 9.46
C GLU A 131 5.34 -15.44 10.71
N ARG A 132 6.54 -16.02 10.62
CA ARG A 132 7.16 -16.74 11.72
C ARG A 132 7.80 -15.82 12.76
N ASN A 133 7.86 -14.53 12.51
CA ASN A 133 8.55 -13.56 13.35
C ASN A 133 9.98 -14.03 13.73
N VAL A 134 10.79 -14.31 12.71
CA VAL A 134 12.10 -14.96 12.84
C VAL A 134 13.10 -14.10 13.62
N ASP A 135 12.78 -12.83 13.86
CA ASP A 135 13.64 -11.86 14.56
C ASP A 135 14.09 -12.36 15.94
N ASN A 136 13.24 -13.11 16.65
CA ASN A 136 13.63 -13.68 17.93
C ASN A 136 14.78 -14.70 17.78
N VAL A 137 14.74 -15.55 16.75
CA VAL A 137 15.79 -16.53 16.48
C VAL A 137 17.07 -15.84 15.98
N LEU A 138 16.92 -14.79 15.17
CA LEU A 138 18.05 -14.00 14.68
C LEU A 138 18.72 -13.20 15.81
N ASN A 139 17.95 -12.75 16.80
CA ASN A 139 18.49 -12.16 18.02
C ASN A 139 19.33 -13.17 18.83
N ASP A 140 18.83 -14.42 18.94
CA ASP A 140 19.57 -15.49 19.64
C ASP A 140 20.88 -15.83 18.90
N TRP A 141 20.94 -15.60 17.59
CA TRP A 141 22.16 -15.76 16.79
C TRP A 141 23.10 -14.55 16.84
N GLY A 142 22.71 -13.47 17.58
CA GLY A 142 23.51 -12.26 17.71
C GLY A 142 23.57 -11.40 16.45
N LEU A 143 22.61 -11.55 15.52
CA LEU A 143 22.55 -10.81 14.27
C LEU A 143 21.92 -9.41 14.44
N PHE A 144 21.26 -9.15 15.57
CA PHE A 144 20.77 -7.83 15.93
C PHE A 144 21.46 -7.34 17.20
N ASP A 145 21.93 -6.11 17.17
CA ASP A 145 22.59 -5.50 18.33
C ASP A 145 21.56 -5.20 19.42
N SER A 146 21.67 -5.90 20.55
CA SER A 146 20.79 -5.73 21.72
C SER A 146 20.95 -4.36 22.41
N SER A 147 21.83 -3.49 21.92
CA SER A 147 22.10 -2.17 22.48
C SER A 147 21.01 -1.11 22.20
N MET A 148 20.01 -1.41 21.37
CA MET A 148 18.80 -0.60 21.24
C MET A 148 17.66 -1.07 22.16
N GLU A 149 17.96 -1.35 23.42
CA GLU A 149 16.94 -1.43 24.46
C GLU A 149 16.37 -0.03 24.72
N VAL A 150 15.26 0.28 24.05
CA VAL A 150 14.43 1.41 24.45
C VAL A 150 13.84 1.10 25.81
N VAL A 151 14.28 1.86 26.80
CA VAL A 151 13.76 1.92 28.14
C VAL A 151 12.24 2.09 28.10
N GLY A 152 11.49 1.05 28.53
CA GLY A 152 10.03 1.18 28.71
C GLY A 152 9.32 -0.16 28.65
N LYS A 153 8.91 -0.68 29.81
CA LYS A 153 8.13 -1.89 30.00
C LYS A 153 6.78 -1.85 29.28
N ALA A 154 6.72 -2.35 28.06
CA ALA A 154 5.54 -2.99 27.46
C ALA A 154 5.99 -3.66 26.16
N LYS A 155 6.53 -4.88 26.24
CA LYS A 155 6.71 -5.78 25.10
C LYS A 155 5.34 -6.24 24.58
N LYS A 156 4.63 -5.39 23.85
CA LYS A 156 3.78 -5.86 22.76
C LYS A 156 4.76 -6.06 21.62
N GLN A 157 5.04 -7.32 21.26
CA GLN A 157 5.86 -7.66 20.10
C GLN A 157 5.26 -6.95 18.88
N LEU A 158 5.85 -5.82 18.52
CA LEU A 158 5.50 -5.15 17.26
C LEU A 158 6.04 -6.04 16.15
N GLU A 159 5.17 -6.39 15.20
CA GLU A 159 5.58 -7.15 14.03
C GLU A 159 6.74 -6.43 13.32
N PRO A 160 7.78 -7.16 12.89
CA PRO A 160 8.89 -6.57 12.15
C PRO A 160 8.38 -5.93 10.86
N GLY A 161 9.01 -4.87 10.41
CA GLY A 161 8.69 -4.26 9.11
C GLY A 161 9.23 -5.13 7.97
N LEU A 162 8.41 -5.42 6.95
CA LEU A 162 8.84 -6.04 5.70
C LEU A 162 8.67 -5.06 4.55
N LEU A 163 9.77 -4.49 4.07
CA LEU A 163 9.80 -3.54 2.97
C LEU A 163 10.28 -4.23 1.70
N MET A 164 9.45 -4.20 0.66
CA MET A 164 9.75 -4.79 -0.64
C MET A 164 9.69 -3.74 -1.74
N LEU A 165 10.63 -3.80 -2.68
CA LEU A 165 10.66 -2.97 -3.88
C LEU A 165 10.52 -3.85 -5.12
N PHE A 166 9.50 -3.58 -5.93
CA PHE A 166 9.27 -4.22 -7.22
C PHE A 166 9.56 -3.22 -8.34
N TYR A 167 10.52 -3.53 -9.19
CA TYR A 167 10.92 -2.65 -10.27
C TYR A 167 10.98 -3.39 -11.60
N GLY A 168 10.84 -2.67 -12.70
CA GLY A 168 10.87 -3.21 -14.06
C GLY A 168 9.81 -2.60 -14.97
N PRO A 169 9.73 -3.02 -16.25
CA PRO A 169 8.84 -2.43 -17.23
C PRO A 169 7.36 -2.43 -16.81
N PRO A 170 6.55 -1.51 -17.36
CA PRO A 170 5.11 -1.51 -17.12
C PRO A 170 4.46 -2.81 -17.63
N GLY A 171 3.34 -3.20 -17.00
CA GLY A 171 2.58 -4.39 -17.39
C GLY A 171 3.20 -5.75 -17.06
N THR A 172 4.34 -5.81 -16.35
CA THR A 172 5.02 -7.06 -15.95
C THR A 172 4.45 -7.73 -14.71
N GLY A 173 3.41 -7.15 -14.08
CA GLY A 173 2.70 -7.78 -12.96
C GLY A 173 3.13 -7.36 -11.56
N LYS A 174 3.84 -6.24 -11.39
CA LYS A 174 4.29 -5.72 -10.08
C LYS A 174 3.13 -5.52 -9.09
N THR A 175 2.10 -4.78 -9.49
CA THR A 175 0.90 -4.52 -8.67
C THR A 175 0.09 -5.80 -8.43
N PHE A 176 0.05 -6.71 -9.43
CA PHE A 176 -0.58 -8.02 -9.30
C PHE A 176 0.12 -8.87 -8.23
N ALA A 177 1.45 -8.87 -8.21
CA ALA A 177 2.24 -9.56 -7.21
C ALA A 177 1.98 -9.01 -5.80
N ALA A 178 1.87 -7.69 -5.65
CA ALA A 178 1.51 -7.07 -4.37
C ALA A 178 0.14 -7.56 -3.86
N GLY A 179 -0.85 -7.66 -4.75
CA GLY A 179 -2.16 -8.25 -4.42
C GLY A 179 -2.06 -9.71 -4.03
N ALA A 180 -1.29 -10.53 -4.76
CA ALA A 180 -1.08 -11.94 -4.45
C ALA A 180 -0.39 -12.16 -3.08
N ILE A 181 0.57 -11.29 -2.74
CA ILE A 181 1.24 -11.30 -1.43
C ILE A 181 0.25 -10.93 -0.32
N ALA A 182 -0.51 -9.85 -0.50
CA ALA A 182 -1.50 -9.44 0.49
C ALA A 182 -2.53 -10.55 0.74
N LYS A 183 -3.00 -11.22 -0.31
CA LYS A 183 -3.90 -12.38 -0.19
C LYS A 183 -3.27 -13.56 0.52
N ALA A 184 -2.02 -13.89 0.23
CA ALA A 184 -1.30 -14.97 0.89
C ALA A 184 -1.13 -14.72 2.39
N LEU A 185 -0.89 -13.47 2.79
CA LEU A 185 -0.84 -13.03 4.19
C LEU A 185 -2.22 -12.90 4.84
N GLY A 186 -3.32 -13.13 4.11
CA GLY A 186 -4.69 -12.89 4.60
C GLY A 186 -4.97 -11.42 4.93
N LYS A 187 -4.24 -10.49 4.32
CA LYS A 187 -4.30 -9.05 4.58
C LYS A 187 -5.02 -8.30 3.45
N GLN A 188 -5.68 -7.19 3.80
CA GLN A 188 -6.17 -6.26 2.79
C GLN A 188 -5.01 -5.46 2.17
N LEU A 189 -5.24 -4.87 1.00
CA LEU A 189 -4.26 -4.03 0.32
C LEU A 189 -4.70 -2.56 0.42
N LEU A 190 -3.88 -1.76 1.04
CA LEU A 190 -4.06 -0.32 1.16
C LEU A 190 -3.18 0.36 0.12
N VAL A 191 -3.79 0.80 -0.96
CA VAL A 191 -3.07 1.38 -2.10
C VAL A 191 -3.02 2.90 -1.96
N THR A 192 -1.84 3.47 -2.04
CA THR A 192 -1.66 4.89 -2.24
C THR A 192 -0.93 5.14 -3.56
N ASP A 193 -1.48 6.04 -4.35
CA ASP A 193 -0.88 6.52 -5.57
C ASP A 193 0.00 7.71 -5.19
N VAL A 194 1.29 7.54 -5.34
CA VAL A 194 2.28 8.52 -4.90
C VAL A 194 2.20 9.81 -5.73
N SER A 195 1.66 9.75 -6.95
CA SER A 195 1.41 10.94 -7.77
C SER A 195 0.41 11.91 -7.13
N LYS A 196 -0.56 11.38 -6.35
CA LYS A 196 -1.55 12.17 -5.62
C LYS A 196 -0.98 12.89 -4.39
N VAL A 197 0.22 12.53 -3.97
CA VAL A 197 0.90 13.17 -2.83
C VAL A 197 1.43 14.54 -3.21
N GLN A 198 1.75 14.73 -4.50
CA GLN A 198 2.23 16.02 -5.00
C GLN A 198 1.11 17.04 -5.01
N SER A 199 1.34 18.16 -4.36
CA SER A 199 0.49 19.35 -4.43
C SER A 199 1.26 20.48 -5.06
N MET A 200 0.56 21.38 -5.77
CA MET A 200 1.13 22.62 -6.28
C MET A 200 1.53 23.59 -5.17
N TRP A 201 1.09 23.34 -3.93
CA TRP A 201 1.35 24.21 -2.79
C TRP A 201 2.52 23.73 -1.96
N VAL A 202 3.46 24.64 -1.68
CA VAL A 202 4.64 24.37 -0.85
C VAL A 202 4.20 23.89 0.55
N GLY A 203 4.76 22.76 1.00
CA GLY A 203 4.48 22.16 2.31
C GLY A 203 3.28 21.21 2.38
N GLU A 204 2.36 21.19 1.40
CA GLU A 204 1.25 20.21 1.40
C GLU A 204 1.74 18.79 1.07
N SER A 205 2.68 18.68 0.15
CA SER A 205 3.28 17.37 -0.20
C SER A 205 3.94 16.71 1.02
N GLU A 206 4.66 17.47 1.85
CA GLU A 206 5.26 16.96 3.10
C GLU A 206 4.19 16.52 4.11
N LYS A 207 3.12 17.31 4.25
CA LYS A 207 1.98 16.95 5.11
C LYS A 207 1.30 15.67 4.63
N ASN A 208 1.13 15.50 3.32
CA ASN A 208 0.53 14.30 2.73
C ASN A 208 1.38 13.06 2.98
N VAL A 209 2.71 13.15 2.81
CA VAL A 209 3.62 12.03 3.15
C VAL A 209 3.49 11.66 4.63
N ARG A 210 3.61 12.62 5.54
CA ARG A 210 3.45 12.36 6.98
C ARG A 210 2.08 11.76 7.28
N ARG A 211 1.02 12.26 6.65
CA ARG A 211 -0.36 11.78 6.83
C ARG A 211 -0.51 10.32 6.40
N ILE A 212 0.08 9.91 5.28
CA ILE A 212 0.07 8.51 4.82
C ILE A 212 0.61 7.59 5.91
N PHE A 213 1.80 7.86 6.40
CA PHE A 213 2.44 6.97 7.38
C PHE A 213 1.77 7.03 8.75
N THR A 214 1.35 8.20 9.21
CA THR A 214 0.61 8.35 10.48
C THR A 214 -0.72 7.60 10.44
N LEU A 215 -1.45 7.67 9.34
CA LEU A 215 -2.71 6.94 9.16
C LEU A 215 -2.47 5.44 9.07
N PHE A 216 -1.44 5.01 8.33
CA PHE A 216 -1.07 3.60 8.26
C PHE A 216 -0.70 3.05 9.65
N GLU A 217 0.11 3.76 10.44
CA GLU A 217 0.42 3.38 11.81
C GLU A 217 -0.82 3.32 12.69
N ARG A 218 -1.75 4.29 12.56
CA ARG A 218 -3.02 4.29 13.28
C ARG A 218 -3.84 3.05 12.95
N VAL A 219 -3.93 2.70 11.68
CA VAL A 219 -4.57 1.47 11.22
C VAL A 219 -3.89 0.25 11.83
N ALA A 220 -2.56 0.15 11.70
CA ALA A 220 -1.79 -0.99 12.19
C ALA A 220 -1.93 -1.23 13.70
N ARG A 221 -2.15 -0.18 14.48
CA ARG A 221 -2.38 -0.29 15.92
C ARG A 221 -3.81 -0.72 16.30
N ARG A 222 -4.80 -0.51 15.42
CA ARG A 222 -6.22 -0.69 15.72
C ARG A 222 -6.85 -1.94 15.13
N VAL A 223 -6.28 -2.47 14.05
CA VAL A 223 -6.74 -3.71 13.43
C VAL A 223 -5.90 -4.88 13.92
N GLN A 224 -6.49 -6.07 14.00
CA GLN A 224 -5.77 -7.28 14.41
C GLN A 224 -4.83 -7.76 13.30
N ASN A 225 -5.26 -7.62 12.05
CA ASN A 225 -4.47 -7.99 10.88
C ASN A 225 -4.21 -6.74 10.00
N PRO A 226 -3.11 -5.99 10.26
CA PRO A 226 -2.80 -4.77 9.53
C PRO A 226 -2.68 -5.01 8.02
N PRO A 227 -3.22 -4.10 7.18
CA PRO A 227 -3.15 -4.24 5.73
C PRO A 227 -1.72 -4.14 5.20
N VAL A 228 -1.49 -4.61 3.99
CA VAL A 228 -0.27 -4.33 3.22
C VAL A 228 -0.38 -2.92 2.63
N LEU A 229 0.61 -2.07 2.88
CA LEU A 229 0.71 -0.75 2.25
C LEU A 229 1.39 -0.88 0.89
N LEU A 230 0.69 -0.51 -0.18
CA LEU A 230 1.22 -0.45 -1.53
C LEU A 230 1.45 1.01 -1.94
N LEU A 231 2.71 1.39 -2.11
CA LEU A 231 3.11 2.64 -2.75
C LEU A 231 3.24 2.37 -4.26
N ASN A 232 2.18 2.72 -5.01
CA ASN A 232 2.17 2.48 -6.44
C ASN A 232 2.83 3.65 -7.18
N GLU A 233 3.64 3.35 -8.22
CA GLU A 233 4.33 4.35 -9.03
C GLU A 233 5.20 5.32 -8.21
N ALA A 234 6.04 4.75 -7.33
CA ALA A 234 6.91 5.54 -6.46
C ALA A 234 8.14 6.13 -7.18
N ASP A 235 8.13 6.16 -8.51
CA ASP A 235 9.25 6.57 -9.38
C ASP A 235 9.82 7.91 -8.99
N GLN A 236 8.96 8.89 -8.74
CA GLN A 236 9.36 10.28 -8.50
C GLN A 236 10.13 10.46 -7.20
N PHE A 237 9.83 9.65 -6.16
CA PHE A 237 10.44 9.81 -4.83
C PHE A 237 11.62 8.90 -4.59
N LEU A 238 11.72 7.79 -5.34
CA LEU A 238 12.80 6.83 -5.21
C LEU A 238 14.03 7.18 -6.06
N THR A 239 13.95 8.23 -6.89
CA THR A 239 15.03 8.68 -7.77
C THR A 239 16.19 9.28 -6.99
N ARG A 240 17.37 9.33 -7.65
CA ARG A 240 18.57 9.96 -7.09
C ARG A 240 18.32 11.43 -6.79
N ARG A 241 18.91 11.88 -5.69
CA ARG A 241 18.86 13.28 -5.27
C ARG A 241 19.52 14.16 -6.34
N LEU A 242 18.86 15.29 -6.62
CA LEU A 242 19.44 16.31 -7.46
C LEU A 242 20.59 16.98 -6.70
N LYS A 243 21.81 16.95 -7.27
CA LYS A 243 23.02 17.51 -6.64
C LYS A 243 23.07 19.03 -6.72
N ASP A 244 22.53 19.61 -7.80
CA ASP A 244 22.46 21.04 -7.99
C ASP A 244 21.10 21.55 -7.51
N THR A 245 21.08 22.00 -6.27
CA THR A 245 19.86 22.57 -5.61
C THR A 245 19.66 24.04 -5.99
N GLY A 246 19.65 24.33 -7.29
CA GLY A 246 19.45 25.70 -7.79
C GLY A 246 18.01 26.20 -7.69
N SER A 247 17.04 25.32 -7.47
CA SER A 247 15.64 25.71 -7.38
C SER A 247 15.00 25.30 -6.04
N SER A 248 14.00 26.07 -5.59
CA SER A 248 13.19 25.71 -4.42
C SER A 248 12.47 24.37 -4.55
N VAL A 249 12.21 23.94 -5.79
CA VAL A 249 11.59 22.65 -6.11
C VAL A 249 12.53 21.51 -5.76
N ASP A 250 13.82 21.60 -6.05
CA ASP A 250 14.82 20.56 -5.76
C ASP A 250 15.01 20.37 -4.25
N VAL A 251 15.00 21.48 -3.49
CA VAL A 251 15.06 21.43 -2.03
C VAL A 251 13.83 20.73 -1.46
N MET A 252 12.64 21.00 -2.01
CA MET A 252 11.40 20.37 -1.59
C MET A 252 11.44 18.85 -1.89
N PHE A 253 11.91 18.43 -3.08
CA PHE A 253 12.04 17.02 -3.41
C PHE A 253 12.98 16.28 -2.47
N ASN A 254 14.13 16.87 -2.16
CA ASN A 254 15.08 16.27 -1.21
C ASN A 254 14.48 16.17 0.21
N SER A 255 13.67 17.14 0.63
CA SER A 255 12.94 17.09 1.89
C SER A 255 11.93 15.94 1.93
N LEU A 256 11.13 15.78 0.87
CA LEU A 256 10.17 14.68 0.73
C LEU A 256 10.87 13.31 0.78
N GLN A 257 12.00 13.16 0.08
CA GLN A 257 12.78 11.92 0.12
C GLN A 257 13.26 11.58 1.53
N ASN A 258 13.72 12.58 2.29
CA ASN A 258 14.13 12.37 3.68
C ASN A 258 12.95 11.91 4.57
N LEU A 259 11.74 12.47 4.36
CA LEU A 259 10.55 12.03 5.08
C LEU A 259 10.18 10.58 4.77
N PHE A 260 10.26 10.17 3.50
CA PHE A 260 10.04 8.77 3.13
C PHE A 260 11.09 7.84 3.77
N LEU A 261 12.38 8.23 3.76
CA LEU A 261 13.44 7.44 4.37
C LEU A 261 13.23 7.27 5.87
N GLU A 262 12.88 8.33 6.59
CA GLU A 262 12.56 8.29 8.01
C GLU A 262 11.34 7.39 8.28
N ALA A 263 10.29 7.53 7.46
CA ALA A 263 9.08 6.72 7.59
C ALA A 263 9.34 5.23 7.35
N PHE A 264 10.18 4.88 6.36
CA PHE A 264 10.55 3.49 6.07
C PHE A 264 11.31 2.83 7.23
N GLU A 265 12.18 3.57 7.92
CA GLU A 265 12.91 3.06 9.09
C GLU A 265 11.99 2.76 10.28
N LYS A 266 10.94 3.56 10.44
CA LYS A 266 9.99 3.43 11.55
C LYS A 266 8.81 2.51 11.25
N LEU A 267 8.59 2.15 9.98
CA LEU A 267 7.42 1.41 9.55
C LEU A 267 7.41 0.01 10.16
N ARG A 268 6.25 -0.37 10.70
CA ARG A 268 5.92 -1.71 11.16
C ARG A 268 4.82 -2.28 10.26
N GLY A 269 4.92 -3.56 9.93
CA GLY A 269 4.03 -4.22 8.98
C GLY A 269 4.65 -4.35 7.59
N VAL A 270 3.83 -4.59 6.56
CA VAL A 270 4.30 -4.87 5.20
C VAL A 270 4.10 -3.65 4.31
N LEU A 271 5.19 -3.20 3.66
CA LEU A 271 5.16 -2.17 2.63
C LEU A 271 5.73 -2.74 1.33
N ILE A 272 5.02 -2.51 0.25
CA ILE A 272 5.48 -2.82 -1.11
C ILE A 272 5.50 -1.52 -1.91
N ALA A 273 6.65 -1.17 -2.47
CA ALA A 273 6.76 -0.06 -3.42
C ALA A 273 6.94 -0.61 -4.83
N THR A 274 6.26 0.00 -5.82
CA THR A 274 6.43 -0.35 -7.22
C THR A 274 7.03 0.82 -7.99
N THR A 275 7.91 0.52 -8.94
CA THR A 275 8.53 1.52 -9.84
C THR A 275 8.76 0.95 -11.23
N ASN A 276 8.65 1.79 -12.23
CA ASN A 276 9.00 1.43 -13.61
C ASN A 276 10.48 1.73 -13.91
N MET A 277 11.15 2.51 -13.06
CA MET A 277 12.53 2.93 -13.25
C MET A 277 13.51 2.00 -12.54
N LYS A 278 14.47 1.42 -13.29
CA LYS A 278 15.56 0.59 -12.77
C LYS A 278 16.79 1.42 -12.41
N GLU A 279 17.14 2.40 -13.23
CA GLU A 279 18.49 3.00 -13.27
C GLU A 279 18.69 4.20 -12.33
N ASN A 280 17.60 4.78 -11.82
CA ASN A 280 17.65 6.03 -11.06
C ASN A 280 17.35 5.89 -9.57
N LEU A 281 17.34 4.67 -9.02
CA LEU A 281 17.07 4.46 -7.61
C LEU A 281 18.19 5.05 -6.73
N ASP A 282 17.81 5.88 -5.76
CA ASP A 282 18.75 6.37 -4.76
C ASP A 282 19.23 5.23 -3.86
N THR A 283 20.54 5.17 -3.64
CA THR A 283 21.19 4.14 -2.81
C THR A 283 20.69 4.16 -1.37
N ALA A 284 20.27 5.31 -0.85
CA ALA A 284 19.70 5.43 0.48
C ALA A 284 18.37 4.65 0.61
N PHE A 285 17.50 4.73 -0.40
CA PHE A 285 16.29 3.91 -0.45
C PHE A 285 16.61 2.43 -0.63
N SER A 286 17.57 2.12 -1.52
CA SER A 286 17.96 0.73 -1.78
C SER A 286 18.37 -0.02 -0.50
N ARG A 287 19.01 0.64 0.44
CA ARG A 287 19.45 0.04 1.71
C ARG A 287 18.32 -0.27 2.70
N ARG A 288 17.15 0.34 2.54
CA ARG A 288 16.00 0.18 3.44
C ARG A 288 15.04 -0.90 3.01
N PHE A 289 15.08 -1.28 1.73
CA PHE A 289 14.28 -2.39 1.25
C PHE A 289 14.95 -3.73 1.60
N HIS A 290 14.24 -4.58 2.32
CA HIS A 290 14.67 -5.93 2.66
C HIS A 290 14.75 -6.84 1.43
N LEU A 291 13.82 -6.63 0.48
CA LEU A 291 13.75 -7.40 -0.75
C LEU A 291 13.57 -6.46 -1.95
N LYS A 292 14.42 -6.65 -2.97
CA LYS A 292 14.36 -5.90 -4.23
C LYS A 292 14.23 -6.89 -5.37
N LEU A 293 13.11 -6.86 -6.07
CA LEU A 293 12.77 -7.82 -7.11
C LEU A 293 12.58 -7.13 -8.45
N GLU A 294 13.33 -7.59 -9.43
CA GLU A 294 13.16 -7.18 -10.81
C GLU A 294 12.06 -8.00 -11.48
N PHE A 295 11.07 -7.31 -12.05
CA PHE A 295 10.03 -7.91 -12.88
C PHE A 295 10.42 -7.71 -14.36
N PRO A 296 11.15 -8.66 -14.95
CA PRO A 296 11.62 -8.54 -16.33
C PRO A 296 10.48 -8.71 -17.33
N PHE A 297 10.77 -8.47 -18.60
CA PHE A 297 9.89 -8.96 -19.66
C PHE A 297 9.76 -10.48 -19.58
N PRO A 298 8.53 -11.02 -19.72
CA PRO A 298 8.30 -12.46 -19.61
C PRO A 298 8.98 -13.21 -20.75
N GLU A 299 9.61 -14.34 -20.41
CA GLU A 299 10.15 -15.28 -21.38
C GLU A 299 9.05 -15.95 -22.22
N SER A 300 9.40 -16.60 -23.33
CA SER A 300 8.41 -17.27 -24.22
C SER A 300 7.52 -18.23 -23.44
N THR A 301 8.08 -19.01 -22.53
CA THR A 301 7.33 -19.95 -21.67
C THR A 301 6.35 -19.27 -20.73
N GLU A 302 6.69 -18.11 -20.22
CA GLU A 302 5.84 -17.28 -19.36
C GLU A 302 4.77 -16.58 -20.20
N ARG A 303 5.11 -16.07 -21.38
CA ARG A 303 4.13 -15.48 -22.30
C ARG A 303 3.07 -16.50 -22.74
N LYS A 304 3.46 -17.77 -23.02
CA LYS A 304 2.50 -18.85 -23.28
C LYS A 304 1.49 -19.03 -22.14
N LYS A 305 1.97 -18.96 -20.88
CA LYS A 305 1.08 -19.04 -19.69
C LYS A 305 0.19 -17.80 -19.58
N LEU A 306 0.72 -16.61 -19.84
CA LEU A 306 -0.03 -15.34 -19.81
C LEU A 306 -1.14 -15.34 -20.88
N TRP A 307 -0.85 -15.80 -22.09
CA TRP A 307 -1.85 -15.96 -23.15
C TRP A 307 -2.97 -16.90 -22.72
N LYS A 308 -2.63 -18.10 -22.16
CA LYS A 308 -3.62 -19.06 -21.66
C LYS A 308 -4.46 -18.48 -20.52
N LEU A 309 -3.89 -17.63 -19.66
CA LEU A 309 -4.60 -16.97 -18.58
C LEU A 309 -5.63 -15.94 -19.11
N HIS A 310 -5.24 -15.16 -20.12
CA HIS A 310 -6.08 -14.10 -20.68
C HIS A 310 -7.04 -14.56 -21.80
N LEU A 311 -6.85 -15.78 -22.32
CA LEU A 311 -7.73 -16.41 -23.32
C LEU A 311 -8.54 -17.55 -22.69
N PRO A 312 -9.56 -17.27 -21.88
CA PRO A 312 -10.38 -18.30 -21.28
C PRO A 312 -11.15 -19.06 -22.36
N ALA A 313 -11.31 -20.37 -22.16
CA ALA A 313 -12.00 -21.25 -23.09
C ALA A 313 -13.49 -20.90 -23.36
N SER A 314 -14.04 -19.99 -22.56
CA SER A 314 -15.38 -19.41 -22.75
C SER A 314 -15.49 -18.44 -23.92
N ILE A 315 -14.36 -17.88 -24.39
CA ILE A 315 -14.36 -17.02 -25.58
C ILE A 315 -14.57 -17.91 -26.83
N PRO A 316 -15.61 -17.62 -27.65
CA PRO A 316 -15.83 -18.36 -28.88
C PRO A 316 -14.61 -18.25 -29.81
N GLY A 317 -14.09 -19.38 -30.26
CA GLY A 317 -12.90 -19.44 -31.12
C GLY A 317 -11.56 -19.55 -30.38
N ALA A 318 -11.48 -19.30 -29.08
CA ALA A 318 -10.23 -19.34 -28.31
C ALA A 318 -9.47 -20.68 -28.41
N LYS A 319 -10.18 -21.80 -28.52
CA LYS A 319 -9.58 -23.14 -28.64
C LYS A 319 -8.80 -23.35 -29.95
N ASN A 320 -9.10 -22.56 -30.98
CA ASN A 320 -8.47 -22.68 -32.33
C ASN A 320 -7.28 -21.75 -32.50
N ILE A 321 -6.88 -21.05 -31.45
CA ILE A 321 -5.78 -20.08 -31.46
C ILE A 321 -4.48 -20.78 -31.08
N ASP A 322 -3.49 -20.67 -31.98
CA ASP A 322 -2.13 -21.13 -31.69
C ASP A 322 -1.39 -20.10 -30.84
N VAL A 323 -1.56 -20.26 -29.53
CA VAL A 323 -0.92 -19.43 -28.50
C VAL A 323 0.60 -19.55 -28.54
N GLU A 324 1.12 -20.69 -28.98
CA GLU A 324 2.57 -20.95 -28.98
C GLU A 324 3.27 -20.08 -30.00
N THR A 325 2.76 -20.08 -31.22
CA THR A 325 3.28 -19.23 -32.31
C THR A 325 3.22 -17.73 -31.95
N ILE A 326 2.09 -17.25 -31.40
CA ILE A 326 1.95 -15.83 -31.01
C ILE A 326 2.95 -15.49 -29.89
N ALA A 327 3.09 -16.34 -28.90
CA ALA A 327 3.99 -16.10 -27.78
C ALA A 327 5.48 -16.11 -28.17
N GLU A 328 5.85 -16.83 -29.22
CA GLU A 328 7.21 -16.83 -29.77
C GLU A 328 7.47 -15.59 -30.62
N GLN A 329 6.50 -15.22 -31.45
CA GLN A 329 6.62 -14.14 -32.41
C GLN A 329 6.65 -12.76 -31.74
N PHE A 330 5.84 -12.52 -30.72
CA PHE A 330 5.67 -11.22 -30.10
C PHE A 330 6.22 -11.18 -28.68
N ARG A 331 7.12 -10.22 -28.40
CA ARG A 331 7.68 -9.96 -27.07
C ARG A 331 6.79 -8.96 -26.33
N LEU A 332 5.80 -9.47 -25.62
CA LEU A 332 4.76 -8.68 -24.95
C LEU A 332 4.75 -8.93 -23.42
N THR A 333 4.36 -7.92 -22.66
CA THR A 333 4.10 -8.03 -21.23
C THR A 333 2.70 -8.58 -20.98
N GLY A 334 2.43 -9.01 -19.74
CA GLY A 334 1.09 -9.49 -19.36
C GLY A 334 0.00 -8.42 -19.51
N GLY A 335 0.32 -7.16 -19.22
CA GLY A 335 -0.59 -6.03 -19.43
C GLY A 335 -0.95 -5.83 -20.89
N GLN A 336 0.05 -5.87 -21.78
CA GLN A 336 -0.15 -5.77 -23.23
C GLN A 336 -0.99 -6.94 -23.76
N ILE A 337 -0.70 -8.17 -23.35
CA ILE A 337 -1.50 -9.35 -23.73
C ILE A 337 -2.97 -9.18 -23.31
N ALA A 338 -3.23 -8.69 -22.11
CA ALA A 338 -4.60 -8.44 -21.64
C ALA A 338 -5.34 -7.40 -22.51
N ILE A 339 -4.66 -6.32 -22.91
CA ILE A 339 -5.20 -5.27 -23.78
C ILE A 339 -5.50 -5.85 -25.17
N ILE A 340 -4.55 -6.59 -25.75
CA ILE A 340 -4.70 -7.24 -27.06
C ILE A 340 -5.91 -8.17 -27.10
N VAL A 341 -6.03 -9.06 -26.10
CA VAL A 341 -7.16 -10.00 -26.03
C VAL A 341 -8.48 -9.25 -25.90
N ARG A 342 -8.54 -8.22 -25.06
CA ARG A 342 -9.73 -7.40 -24.88
C ARG A 342 -10.16 -6.70 -26.18
N ASN A 343 -9.20 -6.08 -26.89
CA ASN A 343 -9.48 -5.35 -28.12
C ASN A 343 -9.90 -6.30 -29.26
N ALA A 344 -9.19 -7.41 -29.43
CA ALA A 344 -9.54 -8.43 -30.41
C ALA A 344 -10.90 -9.07 -30.15
N ALA A 345 -11.21 -9.36 -28.88
CA ALA A 345 -12.52 -9.87 -28.50
C ALA A 345 -13.64 -8.85 -28.74
N ALA A 346 -13.41 -7.57 -28.43
CA ALA A 346 -14.37 -6.50 -28.70
C ALA A 346 -14.68 -6.36 -30.20
N GLU A 347 -13.66 -6.46 -31.05
CA GLU A 347 -13.86 -6.46 -32.51
C GLU A 347 -14.64 -7.71 -32.97
N ALA A 348 -14.32 -8.88 -32.44
CA ALA A 348 -15.02 -10.12 -32.75
C ALA A 348 -16.51 -10.07 -32.35
N VAL A 349 -16.84 -9.46 -31.22
CA VAL A 349 -18.23 -9.30 -30.75
C VAL A 349 -19.09 -8.44 -31.68
N ASN A 350 -18.49 -7.47 -32.39
CA ASN A 350 -19.20 -6.59 -33.34
C ASN A 350 -19.58 -7.29 -34.64
N ARG A 351 -19.08 -8.49 -34.92
CA ARG A 351 -19.44 -9.28 -36.10
C ARG A 351 -20.82 -9.94 -35.93
N LYS A 352 -21.45 -10.28 -37.04
CA LYS A 352 -22.81 -10.91 -37.02
C LYS A 352 -22.72 -12.39 -37.35
N GLY A 353 -23.64 -13.15 -36.76
CA GLY A 353 -23.85 -14.57 -37.05
C GLY A 353 -22.64 -15.45 -36.69
N PRO A 354 -22.29 -16.44 -37.52
CA PRO A 354 -21.21 -17.38 -37.28
C PRO A 354 -19.81 -16.78 -37.23
N ASP A 355 -19.65 -15.55 -37.74
CA ASP A 355 -18.36 -14.83 -37.68
C ASP A 355 -18.09 -14.15 -36.34
N ARG A 356 -19.02 -14.21 -35.39
CA ARG A 356 -18.85 -13.69 -34.03
C ARG A 356 -17.95 -14.60 -33.18
N ILE A 357 -16.79 -14.89 -33.68
CA ILE A 357 -15.75 -15.70 -33.06
C ILE A 357 -14.42 -14.98 -33.09
N LEU A 358 -13.59 -15.18 -32.06
CA LEU A 358 -12.23 -14.68 -32.02
C LEU A 358 -11.35 -15.54 -32.95
N LYS A 359 -10.66 -14.87 -33.88
CA LYS A 359 -9.75 -15.49 -34.85
C LYS A 359 -8.30 -15.15 -34.47
N GLN A 360 -7.37 -16.00 -34.85
CA GLN A 360 -5.92 -15.75 -34.65
C GLN A 360 -5.47 -14.46 -35.36
N THR A 361 -6.02 -14.16 -36.55
CA THR A 361 -5.75 -12.95 -37.26
C THR A 361 -6.14 -11.68 -36.52
N ASP A 362 -7.17 -11.75 -35.68
CA ASP A 362 -7.56 -10.60 -34.85
C ASP A 362 -6.51 -10.31 -33.77
N LEU A 363 -6.00 -11.37 -33.13
CA LEU A 363 -4.93 -11.22 -32.13
C LEU A 363 -3.64 -10.71 -32.75
N ILE A 364 -3.22 -11.27 -33.92
CA ILE A 364 -2.00 -10.86 -34.60
C ILE A 364 -2.09 -9.37 -34.97
N LYS A 365 -3.22 -8.92 -35.53
CA LYS A 365 -3.46 -7.51 -35.84
C LYS A 365 -3.19 -6.59 -34.63
N TYR A 366 -3.74 -6.94 -33.46
CA TYR A 366 -3.54 -6.14 -32.24
C TYR A 366 -2.15 -6.33 -31.63
N CYS A 367 -1.50 -7.49 -31.82
CA CYS A 367 -0.09 -7.67 -31.48
C CYS A 367 0.82 -6.75 -32.27
N GLU A 368 0.58 -6.63 -33.57
CA GLU A 368 1.34 -5.72 -34.44
C GLU A 368 1.16 -4.26 -34.06
N ILE A 369 -0.09 -3.84 -33.76
CA ILE A 369 -0.39 -2.49 -33.27
C ILE A 369 0.36 -2.19 -31.97
N GLU A 370 0.33 -3.13 -31.04
CA GLU A 370 0.97 -2.96 -29.73
C GLU A 370 2.49 -3.00 -29.84
N ALA A 371 3.04 -3.85 -30.71
CA ALA A 371 4.48 -3.98 -30.95
C ALA A 371 5.09 -2.72 -31.59
N VAL A 372 4.34 -2.01 -32.42
CA VAL A 372 4.76 -0.75 -33.05
C VAL A 372 4.62 0.45 -32.10
N SER A 373 3.88 0.31 -31.01
CA SER A 373 3.72 1.37 -30.01
C SER A 373 5.06 1.74 -29.38
N MET A 374 5.55 2.93 -29.72
CA MET A 374 6.83 3.46 -29.18
C MET A 374 6.77 3.77 -27.69
N PHE A 375 5.57 3.85 -27.12
CA PHE A 375 5.39 4.16 -25.69
C PHE A 375 5.78 3.00 -24.78
N ASP A 376 5.59 1.75 -25.23
CA ASP A 376 5.78 0.55 -24.43
C ASP A 376 7.06 -0.23 -24.75
N ASN A 377 7.73 0.08 -25.86
CA ASN A 377 8.96 -0.59 -26.33
C ASN A 377 10.11 0.40 -26.56
N PRO A 378 10.69 1.01 -25.52
CA PRO A 378 11.75 2.02 -25.66
C PRO A 378 13.07 1.47 -26.26
N TYR A 379 13.17 0.16 -26.45
CA TYR A 379 14.37 -0.50 -27.00
C TYR A 379 14.30 -0.85 -28.48
N GLN A 380 13.18 -0.60 -29.16
CA GLN A 380 13.18 -0.67 -30.62
C GLN A 380 13.87 0.59 -31.17
N LYS A 381 15.16 0.47 -31.47
CA LYS A 381 15.82 1.44 -32.37
C LYS A 381 15.08 1.41 -33.71
N ILE A 382 14.43 2.51 -34.06
CA ILE A 382 14.00 2.72 -35.46
C ILE A 382 15.28 2.88 -36.27
N GLY A 383 15.78 1.79 -36.82
CA GLY A 383 16.74 1.81 -37.89
C GLY A 383 15.97 2.01 -39.17
N PHE A 384 15.98 3.21 -39.73
CA PHE A 384 15.89 3.36 -41.18
C PHE A 384 17.20 2.76 -41.69
N GLU A 385 17.16 1.53 -42.15
CA GLU A 385 18.20 1.04 -43.06
C GLU A 385 17.98 1.77 -44.38
N ALA A 386 18.99 2.57 -44.79
CA ALA A 386 19.10 3.24 -46.06
C ALA A 386 19.47 2.25 -47.15
#